data_60b18af319469599edf0549900a0c287
#
_entry.id   60b18af319469599edf0549900a0c287
#
_cell.length_a   1.000
_cell.length_b   1.000
_cell.length_c   1.000
_cell.angle_alpha   90.00
_cell.angle_beta   90.00
_cell.angle_gamma   90.00
#
_symmetry.space_group_name_H-M   'P 1'
#
loop_
_entity.id
_entity.type
_entity.pdbx_description
1 polymer ?
#
loop_
_entity_poly.entity_id
_entity_poly.type
_entity_poly.pdbx_seq_one_letter_code
_entity_poly.pdbx_strand_id
1 'polypeptide(L)'
;MENHAKVVVIGGGVVGCSILFHLAKFGLKDCILLERNELTSGSSWHAAGSVHAISSDPNISKLMAYTIKLYKEIEETSGHSVGFKPSGGFYLASNEVWHDYLKRERSKARYMGLDQEFISLEEVVKKHPLINPKHYLAALWDPIDGEVDPSGVTYAYAKSAKVHGAKYYTHTPVLETNQKEDGTWNIVTEKGNINAEIIINAGGLWAREVGILAGINLPVQPMEHHYLITETIPEIKERVNEPRLPIGTDFEGNIYFRQEAQGMLLGTYEFKSTPWQVKQTPMNFGHELLEPKLDNIQDRLEIGFKRIPALEKAGIKNIVNGPFTFGPDGNPLIGPVPGKKNYWVAVGAVSYTHLTLPTILRV
;
A
#
# COMPACT_ATOMS: atom_id res chain seq x y z
N MET A 1 -15.25 -24.39 10.71
CA MET A 1 -15.10 -23.48 9.52
C MET A 1 -16.25 -23.77 8.58
N GLU A 2 -16.71 -22.78 7.81
CA GLU A 2 -17.74 -22.99 6.80
C GLU A 2 -17.26 -23.95 5.71
N ASN A 3 -18.17 -24.80 5.19
CA ASN A 3 -17.87 -25.71 4.09
C ASN A 3 -18.34 -25.19 2.72
N HIS A 4 -18.97 -24.03 2.70
CA HIS A 4 -19.44 -23.31 1.50
C HIS A 4 -19.24 -21.82 1.67
N ALA A 5 -18.92 -21.13 0.58
CA ALA A 5 -18.94 -19.68 0.46
C ALA A 5 -19.19 -19.25 -1.00
N LYS A 6 -19.91 -18.15 -1.18
CA LYS A 6 -20.05 -17.55 -2.51
C LYS A 6 -18.70 -17.01 -3.02
N VAL A 7 -17.98 -16.30 -2.15
CA VAL A 7 -16.65 -15.76 -2.51
C VAL A 7 -15.65 -16.15 -1.42
N VAL A 8 -14.50 -16.69 -1.85
CA VAL A 8 -13.33 -16.91 -1.01
C VAL A 8 -12.21 -15.99 -1.43
N VAL A 9 -11.78 -15.12 -0.52
CA VAL A 9 -10.59 -14.26 -0.68
C VAL A 9 -9.39 -14.98 -0.05
N ILE A 10 -8.30 -15.13 -0.80
CA ILE A 10 -7.07 -15.78 -0.32
C ILE A 10 -6.01 -14.70 -0.08
N GLY A 11 -5.64 -14.49 1.18
CA GLY A 11 -4.65 -13.51 1.64
C GLY A 11 -5.22 -12.46 2.58
N GLY A 12 -4.68 -12.38 3.81
CA GLY A 12 -5.07 -11.49 4.90
C GLY A 12 -4.25 -10.20 4.99
N GLY A 13 -3.65 -9.78 3.91
CA GLY A 13 -3.06 -8.46 3.77
C GLY A 13 -4.14 -7.39 3.59
N VAL A 14 -3.72 -6.13 3.53
CA VAL A 14 -4.62 -4.99 3.43
C VAL A 14 -5.54 -5.06 2.21
N VAL A 15 -5.08 -5.57 1.06
CA VAL A 15 -5.89 -5.74 -0.15
C VAL A 15 -7.01 -6.76 0.07
N GLY A 16 -6.68 -7.95 0.60
CA GLY A 16 -7.69 -8.98 0.85
C GLY A 16 -8.72 -8.55 1.90
N CYS A 17 -8.28 -7.89 2.98
CA CYS A 17 -9.19 -7.36 4.00
C CYS A 17 -10.10 -6.25 3.45
N SER A 18 -9.57 -5.37 2.58
CA SER A 18 -10.37 -4.36 1.88
C SER A 18 -11.41 -5.00 0.95
N ILE A 19 -11.04 -6.03 0.18
CA ILE A 19 -11.97 -6.76 -0.67
C ILE A 19 -13.09 -7.38 0.18
N LEU A 20 -12.74 -8.09 1.23
CA LEU A 20 -13.73 -8.72 2.13
C LEU A 20 -14.71 -7.69 2.69
N PHE A 21 -14.20 -6.53 3.12
CA PHE A 21 -15.03 -5.42 3.60
C PHE A 21 -16.00 -4.94 2.54
N HIS A 22 -15.51 -4.65 1.32
CA HIS A 22 -16.37 -4.12 0.26
C HIS A 22 -17.41 -5.14 -0.20
N LEU A 23 -17.05 -6.42 -0.32
CA LEU A 23 -18.00 -7.49 -0.61
C LEU A 23 -19.15 -7.48 0.40
N ALA A 24 -18.82 -7.49 1.69
CA ALA A 24 -19.81 -7.51 2.76
C ALA A 24 -20.64 -6.21 2.82
N LYS A 25 -20.00 -5.05 2.68
CA LYS A 25 -20.65 -3.73 2.61
C LYS A 25 -21.68 -3.65 1.48
N PHE A 26 -21.38 -4.25 0.32
CA PHE A 26 -22.30 -4.32 -0.83
C PHE A 26 -23.34 -5.45 -0.73
N GLY A 27 -23.42 -6.14 0.40
CA GLY A 27 -24.48 -7.12 0.68
C GLY A 27 -24.10 -8.58 0.41
N LEU A 28 -22.89 -8.88 -0.05
CA LEU A 28 -22.41 -10.25 -0.18
C LEU A 28 -21.93 -10.77 1.18
N LYS A 29 -22.86 -11.27 1.99
CA LYS A 29 -22.55 -11.77 3.35
C LYS A 29 -21.91 -13.16 3.35
N ASP A 30 -22.16 -13.99 2.32
CA ASP A 30 -21.55 -15.30 2.16
C ASP A 30 -20.18 -15.20 1.49
N CYS A 31 -19.29 -14.46 2.16
CA CYS A 31 -17.90 -14.31 1.75
C CYS A 31 -16.97 -14.55 2.95
N ILE A 32 -15.86 -15.22 2.68
CA ILE A 32 -14.85 -15.54 3.67
C ILE A 32 -13.45 -15.18 3.16
N LEU A 33 -12.55 -14.87 4.10
CA LEU A 33 -11.14 -14.69 3.80
C LEU A 33 -10.32 -15.77 4.51
N LEU A 34 -9.34 -16.33 3.81
CA LEU A 34 -8.39 -17.28 4.33
C LEU A 34 -7.00 -16.66 4.37
N GLU A 35 -6.39 -16.66 5.55
CA GLU A 35 -5.02 -16.22 5.76
C GLU A 35 -4.20 -17.35 6.39
N ARG A 36 -3.04 -17.64 5.81
CA ARG A 36 -2.17 -18.74 6.27
C ARG A 36 -1.54 -18.50 7.64
N ASN A 37 -1.27 -17.23 7.96
CA ASN A 37 -0.69 -16.80 9.25
C ASN A 37 -1.63 -15.81 9.94
N GLU A 38 -1.07 -14.77 10.56
CA GLU A 38 -1.82 -13.63 11.08
C GLU A 38 -2.12 -12.62 9.96
N LEU A 39 -3.15 -11.81 10.15
CA LEU A 39 -3.37 -10.65 9.28
C LEU A 39 -2.11 -9.79 9.24
N THR A 40 -1.85 -9.16 8.11
CA THR A 40 -0.70 -8.29 7.83
C THR A 40 0.64 -8.97 7.62
N SER A 41 0.79 -10.26 7.86
CA SER A 41 2.08 -10.98 7.89
C SER A 41 2.91 -10.96 6.58
N GLY A 42 2.36 -10.46 5.48
CA GLY A 42 3.10 -10.17 4.24
C GLY A 42 3.71 -8.77 4.25
N SER A 43 3.56 -8.02 3.13
CA SER A 43 4.11 -6.66 2.99
C SER A 43 3.35 -5.59 3.79
N SER A 44 2.16 -5.89 4.30
CA SER A 44 1.29 -4.87 4.91
C SER A 44 1.87 -4.28 6.19
N TRP A 45 2.52 -5.07 7.06
CA TRP A 45 2.99 -4.59 8.36
C TRP A 45 4.20 -3.66 8.29
N HIS A 46 5.06 -3.82 7.27
CA HIS A 46 6.28 -3.01 7.11
C HIS A 46 6.15 -1.90 6.07
N ALA A 47 4.95 -1.61 5.61
CA ALA A 47 4.75 -0.54 4.63
C ALA A 47 4.99 0.85 5.26
N ALA A 48 5.47 1.79 4.46
CA ALA A 48 5.80 3.14 4.92
C ALA A 48 4.60 3.96 5.40
N GLY A 49 3.38 3.61 5.00
CA GLY A 49 2.14 4.20 5.49
C GLY A 49 1.81 5.59 4.95
N SER A 50 2.56 6.13 4.00
CA SER A 50 2.17 7.37 3.30
C SER A 50 0.95 7.12 2.41
N VAL A 51 -0.01 8.04 2.43
CA VAL A 51 -1.21 7.99 1.60
C VAL A 51 -1.34 9.29 0.82
N HIS A 52 -1.64 9.16 -0.47
CA HIS A 52 -1.69 10.27 -1.42
C HIS A 52 -2.71 9.99 -2.52
N ALA A 53 -3.20 11.05 -3.19
CA ALA A 53 -4.20 10.93 -4.25
C ALA A 53 -3.64 11.16 -5.66
N ILE A 54 -2.38 11.55 -5.79
CA ILE A 54 -1.76 11.77 -7.09
C ILE A 54 -1.34 10.45 -7.75
N SER A 55 -1.72 10.27 -9.02
CA SER A 55 -1.25 9.19 -9.86
C SER A 55 -1.32 9.59 -11.33
N SER A 56 -0.41 9.07 -12.14
CA SER A 56 -0.47 9.25 -13.61
C SER A 56 -1.71 8.63 -14.24
N ASP A 57 -2.29 7.59 -13.61
CA ASP A 57 -3.55 6.96 -14.04
C ASP A 57 -4.75 7.57 -13.31
N PRO A 58 -5.75 8.14 -14.03
CA PRO A 58 -6.92 8.75 -13.43
C PRO A 58 -7.80 7.78 -12.60
N ASN A 59 -7.85 6.50 -12.98
CA ASN A 59 -8.63 5.51 -12.23
C ASN A 59 -7.96 5.20 -10.89
N ILE A 60 -6.63 5.08 -10.90
CA ILE A 60 -5.85 4.91 -9.67
C ILE A 60 -6.00 6.15 -8.78
N SER A 61 -5.91 7.38 -9.30
CA SER A 61 -6.15 8.60 -8.50
C SER A 61 -7.53 8.63 -7.86
N LYS A 62 -8.59 8.24 -8.60
CA LYS A 62 -9.95 8.14 -8.03
C LYS A 62 -10.02 7.11 -6.90
N LEU A 63 -9.37 5.97 -7.09
CA LEU A 63 -9.30 4.89 -6.11
C LEU A 63 -8.59 5.37 -4.83
N MET A 64 -7.46 6.05 -4.98
CA MET A 64 -6.68 6.64 -3.88
C MET A 64 -7.50 7.67 -3.10
N ALA A 65 -8.13 8.62 -3.78
CA ALA A 65 -8.98 9.64 -3.15
C ALA A 65 -10.19 9.03 -2.42
N TYR A 66 -10.78 7.96 -2.98
CA TYR A 66 -11.84 7.21 -2.30
C TYR A 66 -11.32 6.54 -1.03
N THR A 67 -10.13 5.90 -1.11
CA THR A 67 -9.49 5.24 0.04
C THR A 67 -9.29 6.19 1.20
N ILE A 68 -8.76 7.40 0.94
CA ILE A 68 -8.52 8.40 1.99
C ILE A 68 -9.83 8.78 2.69
N LYS A 69 -10.91 8.99 1.93
CA LYS A 69 -12.22 9.28 2.50
C LYS A 69 -12.80 8.12 3.31
N LEU A 70 -12.48 6.88 2.91
CA LEU A 70 -13.00 5.67 3.53
C LEU A 70 -12.39 5.41 4.93
N TYR A 71 -11.19 5.91 5.22
CA TYR A 71 -10.53 5.68 6.50
C TYR A 71 -11.40 6.06 7.71
N LYS A 72 -12.09 7.19 7.63
CA LYS A 72 -13.03 7.60 8.69
C LYS A 72 -14.16 6.59 8.86
N GLU A 73 -14.77 6.14 7.77
CA GLU A 73 -15.88 5.18 7.80
C GLU A 73 -15.47 3.84 8.42
N ILE A 74 -14.31 3.29 8.00
CA ILE A 74 -13.88 1.99 8.53
C ILE A 74 -13.44 2.08 10.00
N GLU A 75 -12.90 3.21 10.43
CA GLU A 75 -12.57 3.49 11.83
C GLU A 75 -13.85 3.52 12.68
N GLU A 76 -14.86 4.28 12.25
CA GLU A 76 -16.15 4.36 12.92
C GLU A 76 -16.88 3.00 12.96
N THR A 77 -16.88 2.26 11.84
CA THR A 77 -17.56 0.97 11.73
C THR A 77 -16.88 -0.11 12.58
N SER A 78 -15.55 -0.15 12.57
CA SER A 78 -14.78 -1.19 13.26
C SER A 78 -14.52 -0.90 14.73
N GLY A 79 -14.58 0.37 15.14
CA GLY A 79 -14.07 0.85 16.43
C GLY A 79 -12.55 0.68 16.57
N HIS A 80 -11.82 0.53 15.44
CA HIS A 80 -10.37 0.31 15.42
C HIS A 80 -9.67 1.43 14.67
N SER A 81 -8.69 2.08 15.33
CA SER A 81 -8.00 3.21 14.70
C SER A 81 -7.17 2.79 13.48
N VAL A 82 -7.31 3.54 12.42
CA VAL A 82 -6.46 3.46 11.22
C VAL A 82 -5.21 4.33 11.35
N GLY A 83 -5.11 5.12 12.42
CA GLY A 83 -4.00 6.03 12.66
C GLY A 83 -3.86 7.11 11.60
N PHE A 84 -4.94 7.49 10.90
CA PHE A 84 -4.88 8.49 9.84
C PHE A 84 -4.55 9.88 10.40
N LYS A 85 -3.50 10.48 9.84
CA LYS A 85 -3.04 11.84 10.16
C LYS A 85 -3.00 12.64 8.87
N PRO A 86 -4.01 13.51 8.63
CA PRO A 86 -4.10 14.35 7.43
C PRO A 86 -3.12 15.52 7.53
N SER A 87 -1.83 15.25 7.34
CA SER A 87 -0.79 16.29 7.40
C SER A 87 -0.67 17.12 6.13
N GLY A 88 -1.33 16.69 5.07
CA GLY A 88 -1.10 17.16 3.71
C GLY A 88 0.18 16.59 3.09
N GLY A 89 0.37 16.84 1.80
CA GLY A 89 1.52 16.33 1.06
C GLY A 89 2.09 17.32 0.05
N PHE A 90 3.41 17.26 -0.16
CA PHE A 90 4.12 17.99 -1.19
C PHE A 90 4.59 17.06 -2.29
N TYR A 91 4.42 17.51 -3.53
CA TYR A 91 5.08 16.98 -4.72
C TYR A 91 6.06 17.99 -5.22
N LEU A 92 7.35 17.69 -5.10
CA LEU A 92 8.44 18.64 -5.29
C LEU A 92 9.10 18.44 -6.64
N ALA A 93 9.21 19.50 -7.42
CA ALA A 93 9.90 19.53 -8.70
C ALA A 93 11.17 20.33 -8.61
N SER A 94 12.31 19.73 -8.97
CA SER A 94 13.63 20.36 -8.94
C SER A 94 14.07 20.90 -10.30
N ASN A 95 13.32 20.58 -11.36
CA ASN A 95 13.59 21.07 -12.72
C ASN A 95 12.29 21.23 -13.53
N GLU A 96 12.39 21.81 -14.74
CA GLU A 96 11.23 22.09 -15.60
C GLU A 96 10.51 20.82 -16.05
N VAL A 97 11.20 19.70 -16.24
CA VAL A 97 10.57 18.44 -16.66
C VAL A 97 9.57 17.96 -15.61
N TRP A 98 9.98 17.97 -14.35
CA TRP A 98 9.11 17.59 -13.24
C TRP A 98 8.05 18.65 -12.93
N HIS A 99 8.37 19.95 -13.12
CA HIS A 99 7.37 21.01 -13.02
C HIS A 99 6.24 20.82 -14.06
N ASP A 100 6.58 20.54 -15.31
CA ASP A 100 5.60 20.28 -16.36
C ASP A 100 4.80 18.98 -16.09
N TYR A 101 5.44 17.97 -15.52
CA TYR A 101 4.73 16.77 -15.02
C TYR A 101 3.69 17.17 -13.99
N LEU A 102 4.06 17.95 -12.96
CA LEU A 102 3.13 18.39 -11.91
C LEU A 102 1.98 19.26 -12.44
N LYS A 103 2.22 20.10 -13.45
CA LYS A 103 1.15 20.89 -14.12
C LYS A 103 0.10 19.96 -14.76
N ARG A 104 0.55 18.87 -15.40
CA ARG A 104 -0.36 17.86 -15.99
C ARG A 104 -1.14 17.13 -14.91
N GLU A 105 -0.48 16.70 -13.84
CA GLU A 105 -1.12 16.02 -12.71
C GLU A 105 -2.19 16.92 -12.05
N ARG A 106 -1.87 18.18 -11.78
CA ARG A 106 -2.82 19.16 -11.26
C ARG A 106 -4.04 19.33 -12.18
N SER A 107 -3.82 19.36 -13.49
CA SER A 107 -4.91 19.48 -14.47
C SER A 107 -5.85 18.27 -14.41
N LYS A 108 -5.31 17.06 -14.29
CA LYS A 108 -6.08 15.82 -14.09
C LYS A 108 -6.81 15.83 -12.75
N ALA A 109 -6.13 16.23 -11.67
CA ALA A 109 -6.71 16.34 -10.34
C ALA A 109 -7.94 17.26 -10.32
N ARG A 110 -7.87 18.42 -10.96
CA ARG A 110 -9.02 19.33 -11.11
C ARG A 110 -10.21 18.71 -11.83
N TYR A 111 -9.94 17.98 -12.91
CA TYR A 111 -11.00 17.24 -13.62
C TYR A 111 -11.68 16.19 -12.72
N MET A 112 -10.95 15.61 -11.79
CA MET A 112 -11.47 14.64 -10.83
C MET A 112 -12.07 15.27 -9.56
N GLY A 113 -12.07 16.60 -9.44
CA GLY A 113 -12.56 17.31 -8.25
C GLY A 113 -11.62 17.22 -7.05
N LEU A 114 -10.31 17.01 -7.28
CA LEU A 114 -9.28 17.04 -6.25
C LEU A 114 -8.67 18.45 -6.17
N ASP A 115 -8.50 18.93 -4.95
CA ASP A 115 -8.06 20.30 -4.65
C ASP A 115 -6.55 20.36 -4.44
N GLN A 116 -5.81 20.25 -5.56
CA GLN A 116 -4.34 20.35 -5.57
C GLN A 116 -3.91 21.72 -6.11
N GLU A 117 -3.03 22.40 -5.40
CA GLU A 117 -2.55 23.72 -5.78
C GLU A 117 -1.04 23.89 -5.73
N PHE A 118 -0.48 24.65 -6.69
CA PHE A 118 0.89 25.11 -6.56
C PHE A 118 0.99 26.13 -5.45
N ILE A 119 1.99 25.96 -4.59
CA ILE A 119 2.32 26.89 -3.51
C ILE A 119 3.75 27.39 -3.66
N SER A 120 4.05 28.53 -3.05
CA SER A 120 5.40 29.09 -3.06
C SER A 120 6.37 28.24 -2.22
N LEU A 121 7.66 28.36 -2.52
CA LEU A 121 8.69 27.68 -1.72
C LEU A 121 8.79 28.24 -0.29
N GLU A 122 8.43 29.51 -0.09
CA GLU A 122 8.28 30.09 1.25
C GLU A 122 7.17 29.40 2.06
N GLU A 123 6.04 29.08 1.42
CA GLU A 123 4.96 28.35 2.05
C GLU A 123 5.36 26.91 2.36
N VAL A 124 6.14 26.26 1.46
CA VAL A 124 6.71 24.93 1.74
C VAL A 124 7.55 24.96 3.01
N VAL A 125 8.50 25.91 3.12
CA VAL A 125 9.36 26.04 4.31
C VAL A 125 8.56 26.36 5.56
N LYS A 126 7.52 27.21 5.44
CA LYS A 126 6.62 27.50 6.57
C LYS A 126 5.90 26.25 7.09
N LYS A 127 5.44 25.36 6.19
CA LYS A 127 4.76 24.12 6.55
C LYS A 127 5.75 23.01 6.99
N HIS A 128 6.93 22.97 6.38
CA HIS A 128 7.96 21.94 6.64
C HIS A 128 9.36 22.56 6.71
N PRO A 129 9.75 23.14 7.86
CA PRO A 129 10.97 23.95 7.99
C PRO A 129 12.29 23.18 7.80
N LEU A 130 12.25 21.85 7.75
CA LEU A 130 13.46 21.05 7.52
C LEU A 130 13.81 20.90 6.04
N ILE A 131 12.91 21.26 5.10
CA ILE A 131 13.15 21.18 3.67
C ILE A 131 14.08 22.33 3.23
N ASN A 132 15.12 22.00 2.47
CA ASN A 132 15.98 22.98 1.84
C ASN A 132 15.38 23.46 0.49
N PRO A 133 14.79 24.65 0.40
CA PRO A 133 14.07 25.10 -0.78
C PRO A 133 14.98 25.36 -1.99
N LYS A 134 16.30 25.53 -1.79
CA LYS A 134 17.27 25.83 -2.88
C LYS A 134 17.35 24.73 -3.95
N HIS A 135 16.84 23.56 -3.66
CA HIS A 135 16.85 22.41 -4.56
C HIS A 135 15.58 22.26 -5.39
N TYR A 136 14.61 23.16 -5.24
CA TYR A 136 13.30 23.01 -5.88
C TYR A 136 12.93 24.25 -6.69
N LEU A 137 12.22 23.98 -7.77
CA LEU A 137 11.65 25.00 -8.67
C LEU A 137 10.18 25.25 -8.35
N ALA A 138 9.44 24.20 -8.00
CA ALA A 138 8.02 24.25 -7.76
C ALA A 138 7.57 23.18 -6.75
N ALA A 139 6.45 23.43 -6.09
CA ALA A 139 5.78 22.49 -5.19
C ALA A 139 4.27 22.47 -5.47
N LEU A 140 3.72 21.28 -5.69
CA LEU A 140 2.29 21.03 -5.73
C LEU A 140 1.86 20.52 -4.35
N TRP A 141 0.87 21.18 -3.75
CA TRP A 141 0.31 20.84 -2.45
C TRP A 141 -0.99 20.05 -2.61
N ASP A 142 -1.14 18.97 -1.85
CA ASP A 142 -2.39 18.22 -1.71
C ASP A 142 -2.82 18.21 -0.23
N PRO A 143 -3.96 18.83 0.12
CA PRO A 143 -4.40 18.93 1.51
C PRO A 143 -4.96 17.62 2.09
N ILE A 144 -5.35 16.65 1.25
CA ILE A 144 -5.96 15.39 1.71
C ILE A 144 -4.93 14.29 1.99
N ASP A 145 -3.69 14.49 1.56
CA ASP A 145 -2.61 13.55 1.79
C ASP A 145 -2.25 13.43 3.28
N GLY A 146 -1.56 12.36 3.62
CA GLY A 146 -1.14 12.12 4.99
C GLY A 146 -0.50 10.77 5.20
N GLU A 147 -0.65 10.24 6.41
CA GLU A 147 -0.13 8.94 6.77
C GLU A 147 -1.14 8.13 7.56
N VAL A 148 -0.97 6.81 7.55
CA VAL A 148 -1.78 5.83 8.30
C VAL A 148 -0.88 4.85 9.05
N ASP A 149 -1.47 4.13 10.01
CA ASP A 149 -0.91 2.89 10.50
C ASP A 149 -1.30 1.74 9.56
N PRO A 150 -0.35 1.15 8.83
CA PRO A 150 -0.61 0.07 7.90
C PRO A 150 -1.33 -1.14 8.50
N SER A 151 -0.93 -1.57 9.67
CA SER A 151 -1.58 -2.66 10.37
C SER A 151 -2.96 -2.25 10.88
N GLY A 152 -3.08 -1.06 11.43
CA GLY A 152 -4.36 -0.50 11.86
C GLY A 152 -5.41 -0.48 10.76
N VAL A 153 -5.05 -0.01 9.55
CA VAL A 153 -5.93 -0.04 8.38
C VAL A 153 -6.38 -1.46 8.04
N THR A 154 -5.44 -2.42 8.01
CA THR A 154 -5.76 -3.82 7.69
C THR A 154 -6.76 -4.41 8.71
N TYR A 155 -6.51 -4.21 10.00
CA TYR A 155 -7.42 -4.68 11.05
C TYR A 155 -8.77 -3.95 11.04
N ALA A 156 -8.79 -2.65 10.73
CA ALA A 156 -10.04 -1.89 10.60
C ALA A 156 -10.92 -2.45 9.48
N TYR A 157 -10.34 -2.74 8.30
CA TYR A 157 -11.06 -3.41 7.22
C TYR A 157 -11.61 -4.78 7.63
N ALA A 158 -10.76 -5.64 8.23
CA ALA A 158 -11.18 -6.97 8.65
C ALA A 158 -12.30 -6.95 9.70
N LYS A 159 -12.21 -6.04 10.68
CA LYS A 159 -13.24 -5.85 11.70
C LYS A 159 -14.52 -5.28 11.11
N SER A 160 -14.44 -4.27 10.23
CA SER A 160 -15.59 -3.70 9.53
C SER A 160 -16.29 -4.76 8.66
N ALA A 161 -15.53 -5.64 8.00
CA ALA A 161 -16.09 -6.75 7.23
C ALA A 161 -16.93 -7.70 8.14
N LYS A 162 -16.44 -7.99 9.35
CA LYS A 162 -17.21 -8.77 10.35
C LYS A 162 -18.50 -8.09 10.77
N VAL A 163 -18.48 -6.77 10.99
CA VAL A 163 -19.70 -6.00 11.31
C VAL A 163 -20.74 -6.16 10.22
N HIS A 164 -20.31 -6.19 8.95
CA HIS A 164 -21.20 -6.42 7.80
C HIS A 164 -21.53 -7.91 7.54
N GLY A 165 -21.06 -8.83 8.39
CA GLY A 165 -21.43 -10.26 8.37
C GLY A 165 -20.48 -11.19 7.62
N ALA A 166 -19.34 -10.69 7.11
CA ALA A 166 -18.29 -11.53 6.55
C ALA A 166 -17.46 -12.23 7.63
N LYS A 167 -16.73 -13.28 7.24
CA LYS A 167 -15.85 -14.04 8.15
C LYS A 167 -14.43 -14.09 7.61
N TYR A 168 -13.44 -14.15 8.49
CA TYR A 168 -12.07 -14.46 8.11
C TYR A 168 -11.47 -15.50 9.07
N TYR A 169 -10.55 -16.28 8.54
CA TYR A 169 -9.86 -17.36 9.26
C TYR A 169 -8.37 -17.18 9.08
N THR A 170 -7.66 -16.91 10.17
CA THR A 170 -6.20 -16.91 10.27
C THR A 170 -5.68 -18.33 10.50
N HIS A 171 -4.37 -18.54 10.32
CA HIS A 171 -3.73 -19.85 10.42
C HIS A 171 -4.48 -20.92 9.62
N THR A 172 -4.84 -20.58 8.38
CA THR A 172 -5.63 -21.41 7.49
C THR A 172 -5.05 -21.35 6.08
N PRO A 173 -3.89 -22.00 5.86
CA PRO A 173 -3.27 -22.05 4.55
C PRO A 173 -4.17 -22.80 3.56
N VAL A 174 -4.28 -22.25 2.35
CA VAL A 174 -4.87 -22.96 1.22
C VAL A 174 -3.81 -23.89 0.65
N LEU A 175 -4.12 -25.19 0.58
CA LEU A 175 -3.23 -26.23 0.12
C LEU A 175 -3.46 -26.58 -1.35
N GLU A 176 -4.73 -26.59 -1.80
CA GLU A 176 -5.12 -26.89 -3.18
C GLU A 176 -6.36 -26.07 -3.56
N THR A 177 -6.48 -25.82 -4.86
CA THR A 177 -7.69 -25.25 -5.46
C THR A 177 -8.07 -26.06 -6.70
N ASN A 178 -9.16 -26.81 -6.65
CA ASN A 178 -9.61 -27.71 -7.70
C ASN A 178 -10.91 -27.18 -8.33
N GLN A 179 -10.85 -26.76 -9.63
CA GLN A 179 -12.02 -26.30 -10.36
C GLN A 179 -12.89 -27.48 -10.76
N LYS A 180 -14.20 -27.35 -10.53
CA LYS A 180 -15.21 -28.33 -10.93
C LYS A 180 -15.75 -28.02 -12.34
N GLU A 181 -16.44 -28.98 -12.95
CA GLU A 181 -17.02 -28.84 -14.29
C GLU A 181 -18.04 -27.68 -14.40
N ASP A 182 -18.80 -27.40 -13.33
CA ASP A 182 -19.75 -26.27 -13.26
C ASP A 182 -19.04 -24.90 -13.13
N GLY A 183 -17.72 -24.90 -12.92
CA GLY A 183 -16.88 -23.72 -12.74
C GLY A 183 -16.78 -23.21 -11.32
N THR A 184 -17.36 -23.92 -10.34
CA THR A 184 -17.10 -23.70 -8.91
C THR A 184 -15.76 -24.31 -8.51
N TRP A 185 -15.35 -24.06 -7.28
CA TRP A 185 -14.03 -24.44 -6.75
C TRP A 185 -14.14 -25.26 -5.48
N ASN A 186 -13.35 -26.32 -5.38
CA ASN A 186 -13.07 -26.99 -4.10
C ASN A 186 -11.73 -26.50 -3.57
N ILE A 187 -11.73 -25.77 -2.46
CA ILE A 187 -10.55 -25.24 -1.78
C ILE A 187 -10.23 -26.17 -0.62
N VAL A 188 -9.01 -26.71 -0.61
CA VAL A 188 -8.53 -27.64 0.43
C VAL A 188 -7.70 -26.88 1.44
N THR A 189 -7.98 -27.05 2.71
CA THR A 189 -7.22 -26.52 3.85
C THR A 189 -7.02 -27.59 4.92
N GLU A 190 -6.09 -27.39 5.84
CA GLU A 190 -5.91 -28.30 6.98
C GLU A 190 -7.14 -28.35 7.91
N LYS A 191 -8.00 -27.32 7.85
CA LYS A 191 -9.23 -27.21 8.67
C LYS A 191 -10.49 -27.71 7.97
N GLY A 192 -10.34 -28.33 6.81
CA GLY A 192 -11.42 -28.88 5.98
C GLY A 192 -11.53 -28.20 4.61
N ASN A 193 -12.48 -28.66 3.81
CA ASN A 193 -12.69 -28.21 2.44
C ASN A 193 -13.83 -27.19 2.36
N ILE A 194 -13.68 -26.23 1.43
CA ILE A 194 -14.66 -25.18 1.17
C ILE A 194 -15.08 -25.25 -0.30
N ASN A 195 -16.36 -25.34 -0.56
CA ASN A 195 -16.92 -25.15 -1.89
C ASN A 195 -17.15 -23.64 -2.12
N ALA A 196 -16.45 -23.07 -3.09
CA ALA A 196 -16.53 -21.66 -3.44
C ALA A 196 -17.11 -21.46 -4.83
N GLU A 197 -18.01 -20.50 -5.02
CA GLU A 197 -18.41 -20.09 -6.36
C GLU A 197 -17.31 -19.29 -7.05
N ILE A 198 -16.64 -18.41 -6.30
CA ILE A 198 -15.60 -17.49 -6.80
C ILE A 198 -14.40 -17.52 -5.88
N ILE A 199 -13.20 -17.53 -6.47
CA ILE A 199 -11.92 -17.27 -5.78
C ILE A 199 -11.40 -15.88 -6.16
N ILE A 200 -10.91 -15.14 -5.16
CA ILE A 200 -10.14 -13.91 -5.36
C ILE A 200 -8.76 -14.10 -4.73
N ASN A 201 -7.73 -14.16 -5.57
CA ASN A 201 -6.34 -14.22 -5.12
C ASN A 201 -5.86 -12.80 -4.76
N ALA A 202 -5.66 -12.56 -3.48
CA ALA A 202 -5.05 -11.37 -2.88
C ALA A 202 -3.75 -11.73 -2.12
N GLY A 203 -3.03 -12.73 -2.59
CA GLY A 203 -1.91 -13.40 -1.92
C GLY A 203 -0.62 -12.57 -1.79
N GLY A 204 -0.60 -11.31 -2.29
CA GLY A 204 0.54 -10.40 -2.13
C GLY A 204 1.86 -11.00 -2.60
N LEU A 205 2.81 -11.21 -1.69
CA LEU A 205 4.11 -11.85 -1.99
C LEU A 205 3.95 -13.29 -2.50
N TRP A 206 2.90 -14.00 -2.10
CA TRP A 206 2.60 -15.38 -2.50
C TRP A 206 1.55 -15.47 -3.61
N ALA A 207 1.26 -14.37 -4.29
CA ALA A 207 0.23 -14.35 -5.34
C ALA A 207 0.50 -15.36 -6.47
N ARG A 208 1.79 -15.55 -6.84
CA ARG A 208 2.20 -16.56 -7.84
C ARG A 208 1.90 -17.97 -7.36
N GLU A 209 2.29 -18.27 -6.13
CA GLU A 209 2.13 -19.57 -5.50
C GLU A 209 0.63 -19.94 -5.39
N VAL A 210 -0.19 -18.99 -4.96
CA VAL A 210 -1.66 -19.16 -4.94
C VAL A 210 -2.22 -19.33 -6.37
N GLY A 211 -1.69 -18.59 -7.34
CA GLY A 211 -2.03 -18.77 -8.76
C GLY A 211 -1.70 -20.17 -9.29
N ILE A 212 -0.53 -20.69 -8.95
CA ILE A 212 -0.08 -22.03 -9.34
C ILE A 212 -1.02 -23.12 -8.84
N LEU A 213 -1.61 -22.99 -7.65
CA LEU A 213 -2.62 -23.95 -7.15
C LEU A 213 -3.83 -24.05 -8.08
N ALA A 214 -4.14 -22.99 -8.84
CA ALA A 214 -5.21 -22.95 -9.85
C ALA A 214 -4.68 -23.20 -11.29
N GLY A 215 -3.41 -23.51 -11.46
CA GLY A 215 -2.77 -23.65 -12.77
C GLY A 215 -2.57 -22.34 -13.52
N ILE A 216 -2.36 -21.23 -12.79
CA ILE A 216 -2.19 -19.87 -13.33
C ILE A 216 -0.79 -19.34 -13.02
N ASN A 217 -0.08 -18.87 -14.04
CA ASN A 217 1.18 -18.14 -13.86
C ASN A 217 0.89 -16.63 -13.86
N LEU A 218 0.99 -15.98 -12.70
CA LEU A 218 0.80 -14.55 -12.60
C LEU A 218 2.11 -13.80 -12.89
N PRO A 219 2.06 -12.76 -13.74
CA PRO A 219 3.23 -11.96 -14.10
C PRO A 219 3.53 -10.90 -13.02
N VAL A 220 3.77 -11.34 -11.80
CA VAL A 220 4.13 -10.46 -10.68
C VAL A 220 5.44 -10.92 -10.05
N GLN A 221 6.24 -9.95 -9.58
CA GLN A 221 7.55 -10.24 -9.00
C GLN A 221 7.72 -9.47 -7.69
N PRO A 222 7.99 -10.17 -6.56
CA PRO A 222 8.45 -9.52 -5.34
C PRO A 222 9.82 -8.86 -5.55
N MET A 223 9.95 -7.59 -5.13
CA MET A 223 11.17 -6.80 -5.21
C MET A 223 11.53 -6.30 -3.82
N GLU A 224 12.82 -6.18 -3.54
CA GLU A 224 13.31 -5.52 -2.33
C GLU A 224 13.08 -4.02 -2.40
N HIS A 225 12.78 -3.40 -1.27
CA HIS A 225 12.58 -1.96 -1.17
C HIS A 225 12.98 -1.44 0.21
N HIS A 226 13.66 -0.29 0.21
CA HIS A 226 14.25 0.25 1.43
C HIS A 226 13.62 1.57 1.86
N TYR A 227 13.57 1.76 3.17
CA TYR A 227 13.45 3.08 3.78
C TYR A 227 14.23 3.13 5.09
N LEU A 228 14.64 4.34 5.45
CA LEU A 228 15.40 4.62 6.66
C LEU A 228 14.49 5.34 7.66
N ILE A 229 14.62 4.99 8.95
CA ILE A 229 14.04 5.73 10.07
C ILE A 229 15.18 6.32 10.88
N THR A 230 15.10 7.63 11.16
CA THR A 230 16.11 8.32 11.95
C THR A 230 15.85 8.20 13.45
N GLU A 231 16.89 8.45 14.23
CA GLU A 231 16.75 8.82 15.63
C GLU A 231 15.99 10.16 15.76
N THR A 232 15.81 10.63 17.00
CA THR A 232 15.15 11.90 17.28
C THR A 232 15.86 13.08 16.60
N ILE A 233 15.11 13.90 15.88
CA ILE A 233 15.53 15.16 15.31
C ILE A 233 15.10 16.27 16.28
N PRO A 234 16.04 17.07 16.84
CA PRO A 234 15.71 18.09 17.83
C PRO A 234 14.61 19.05 17.38
N GLU A 235 14.67 19.50 16.12
CA GLU A 235 13.70 20.42 15.53
C GLU A 235 12.29 19.83 15.47
N ILE A 236 12.16 18.50 15.33
CA ILE A 236 10.85 17.82 15.38
C ILE A 236 10.39 17.67 16.84
N LYS A 237 11.30 17.32 17.73
CA LYS A 237 11.00 17.14 19.16
C LYS A 237 10.46 18.42 19.79
N GLU A 238 10.97 19.57 19.38
CA GLU A 238 10.56 20.88 19.90
C GLU A 238 9.16 21.31 19.42
N ARG A 239 8.63 20.69 18.37
CA ARG A 239 7.31 20.99 17.78
C ARG A 239 6.11 20.35 18.51
N VAL A 240 6.13 20.31 19.83
CA VAL A 240 5.14 19.55 20.65
C VAL A 240 3.68 19.95 20.37
N ASN A 241 3.42 21.23 20.10
CA ASN A 241 2.08 21.77 19.89
C ASN A 241 1.82 22.24 18.45
N GLU A 242 2.72 21.90 17.54
CA GLU A 242 2.58 22.29 16.15
C GLU A 242 1.95 21.16 15.30
N PRO A 243 1.33 21.50 14.16
CA PRO A 243 0.84 20.49 13.25
C PRO A 243 1.97 19.55 12.82
N ARG A 244 1.62 18.29 12.58
CA ARG A 244 2.54 17.30 12.03
C ARG A 244 3.09 17.77 10.70
N LEU A 245 4.36 17.46 10.45
CA LEU A 245 5.00 17.81 9.18
C LEU A 245 4.31 17.10 8.01
N PRO A 246 4.03 17.81 6.90
CA PRO A 246 3.52 17.20 5.69
C PRO A 246 4.41 16.09 5.15
N ILE A 247 3.81 15.11 4.48
CA ILE A 247 4.57 14.13 3.71
C ILE A 247 5.16 14.81 2.46
N GLY A 248 6.22 14.24 1.88
CA GLY A 248 6.81 14.79 0.67
C GLY A 248 7.31 13.71 -0.28
N THR A 249 7.21 14.03 -1.58
CA THR A 249 7.77 13.22 -2.67
C THR A 249 8.64 14.11 -3.56
N ASP A 250 9.90 13.75 -3.74
CA ASP A 250 10.83 14.36 -4.69
C ASP A 250 11.02 13.39 -5.86
N PHE A 251 10.45 13.71 -7.01
CA PHE A 251 10.47 12.84 -8.19
C PHE A 251 11.85 12.70 -8.80
N GLU A 252 12.66 13.76 -8.84
CA GLU A 252 14.02 13.68 -9.36
C GLU A 252 14.93 12.91 -8.42
N GLY A 253 14.80 13.18 -7.12
CA GLY A 253 15.53 12.46 -6.08
C GLY A 253 15.15 11.01 -5.97
N ASN A 254 13.98 10.62 -6.51
CA ASN A 254 13.34 9.31 -6.26
C ASN A 254 13.30 8.97 -4.77
N ILE A 255 12.87 9.94 -3.98
CA ILE A 255 12.71 9.82 -2.53
C ILE A 255 11.34 10.30 -2.09
N TYR A 256 10.88 9.73 -1.00
CA TYR A 256 9.74 10.22 -0.25
C TYR A 256 10.09 10.32 1.23
N PHE A 257 9.40 11.18 1.95
CA PHE A 257 9.69 11.39 3.37
C PHE A 257 8.43 11.76 4.13
N ARG A 258 8.44 11.44 5.40
CA ARG A 258 7.42 11.83 6.37
C ARG A 258 7.99 11.88 7.79
N GLN A 259 7.28 12.54 8.67
CA GLN A 259 7.63 12.47 10.09
C GLN A 259 7.35 11.05 10.62
N GLU A 260 8.26 10.51 11.42
CA GLU A 260 8.08 9.26 12.16
C GLU A 260 8.39 9.47 13.63
N ALA A 261 7.35 9.45 14.48
CA ALA A 261 7.47 9.84 15.88
C ALA A 261 8.16 11.22 16.04
N GLN A 262 9.34 11.26 16.69
CA GLN A 262 10.19 12.45 16.85
C GLN A 262 11.35 12.52 15.83
N GLY A 263 11.37 11.62 14.86
CA GLY A 263 12.33 11.58 13.75
C GLY A 263 11.63 11.65 12.40
N MET A 264 12.31 11.16 11.38
CA MET A 264 11.78 11.08 10.02
C MET A 264 11.97 9.68 9.43
N LEU A 265 11.04 9.32 8.55
CA LEU A 265 11.20 8.24 7.60
C LEU A 265 11.63 8.86 6.27
N LEU A 266 12.72 8.34 5.69
CA LEU A 266 13.18 8.64 4.34
C LEU A 266 13.12 7.35 3.52
N GLY A 267 12.23 7.29 2.55
CA GLY A 267 12.12 6.18 1.62
C GLY A 267 12.83 6.47 0.31
N THR A 268 13.28 5.42 -0.34
CA THR A 268 14.06 5.50 -1.58
C THR A 268 13.41 4.64 -2.66
N TYR A 269 13.38 5.13 -3.91
CA TYR A 269 13.05 4.30 -5.06
C TYR A 269 14.35 3.99 -5.80
N GLU A 270 14.83 2.76 -5.61
CA GLU A 270 16.08 2.30 -6.17
C GLU A 270 15.99 2.10 -7.68
N PHE A 271 16.95 2.61 -8.45
CA PHE A 271 17.02 2.32 -9.89
C PHE A 271 17.45 0.87 -10.18
N LYS A 272 18.18 0.28 -9.25
CA LYS A 272 18.62 -1.12 -9.31
C LYS A 272 17.85 -1.96 -8.31
N SER A 273 16.50 -1.94 -8.42
CA SER A 273 15.67 -2.78 -7.58
C SER A 273 16.07 -4.25 -7.70
N THR A 274 16.24 -4.91 -6.57
CA THR A 274 16.65 -6.33 -6.52
C THR A 274 15.41 -7.23 -6.51
N PRO A 275 15.24 -8.11 -7.51
CA PRO A 275 14.21 -9.15 -7.44
C PRO A 275 14.44 -10.07 -6.25
N TRP A 276 13.40 -10.30 -5.46
CA TRP A 276 13.43 -11.21 -4.34
C TRP A 276 12.65 -12.48 -4.67
N GLN A 277 13.27 -13.65 -4.38
CA GLN A 277 12.62 -14.98 -4.57
C GLN A 277 12.00 -15.17 -5.96
N VAL A 278 12.84 -15.05 -7.00
CA VAL A 278 12.41 -15.12 -8.41
C VAL A 278 11.68 -16.42 -8.75
N LYS A 279 12.11 -17.56 -8.19
CA LYS A 279 11.51 -18.87 -8.47
C LYS A 279 10.27 -19.13 -7.63
N GLN A 280 10.37 -18.96 -6.32
CA GLN A 280 9.29 -19.28 -5.38
C GLN A 280 9.47 -18.48 -4.10
N THR A 281 8.39 -17.88 -3.60
CA THR A 281 8.35 -17.21 -2.32
C THR A 281 8.27 -18.24 -1.19
N PRO A 282 9.19 -18.22 -0.19
CA PRO A 282 9.18 -19.20 0.90
C PRO A 282 7.87 -19.13 1.71
N MET A 283 7.27 -20.29 1.94
CA MET A 283 6.01 -20.36 2.70
C MET A 283 6.17 -20.11 4.20
N ASN A 284 7.38 -20.23 4.73
CA ASN A 284 7.70 -19.91 6.13
C ASN A 284 8.12 -18.45 6.36
N PHE A 285 8.28 -17.62 5.31
CA PHE A 285 8.51 -16.20 5.44
C PHE A 285 7.24 -15.51 5.99
N GLY A 286 7.39 -14.50 6.86
CA GLY A 286 6.26 -13.84 7.52
C GLY A 286 6.59 -12.43 8.00
N HIS A 287 6.48 -12.18 9.30
CA HIS A 287 6.87 -10.90 9.93
C HIS A 287 8.40 -10.76 10.03
N GLU A 288 9.06 -10.79 8.89
CA GLU A 288 10.51 -10.73 8.77
C GLU A 288 10.89 -9.60 7.79
N LEU A 289 12.05 -9.00 8.02
CA LEU A 289 12.69 -8.07 7.11
C LEU A 289 13.91 -8.74 6.47
N LEU A 290 14.29 -8.24 5.32
CA LEU A 290 15.52 -8.65 4.65
C LEU A 290 16.70 -7.84 5.19
N GLU A 291 17.92 -8.37 5.01
CA GLU A 291 19.13 -7.64 5.35
C GLU A 291 19.23 -6.33 4.55
N PRO A 292 19.52 -5.19 5.19
CA PRO A 292 19.68 -3.92 4.49
C PRO A 292 20.83 -3.96 3.48
N LYS A 293 20.59 -3.43 2.28
CA LYS A 293 21.58 -3.29 1.20
C LYS A 293 21.87 -1.82 0.95
N LEU A 294 22.69 -1.21 1.79
CA LEU A 294 22.99 0.22 1.76
C LEU A 294 23.55 0.68 0.42
N ASP A 295 24.37 -0.13 -0.23
CA ASP A 295 24.95 0.17 -1.56
C ASP A 295 23.89 0.42 -2.63
N ASN A 296 22.68 -0.14 -2.48
CA ASN A 296 21.59 0.04 -3.43
C ASN A 296 20.89 1.39 -3.28
N ILE A 297 21.01 2.03 -2.12
CA ILE A 297 20.25 3.24 -1.76
C ILE A 297 21.14 4.45 -1.40
N GLN A 298 22.46 4.27 -1.32
CA GLN A 298 23.38 5.32 -0.87
C GLN A 298 23.19 6.62 -1.63
N ASP A 299 23.13 6.56 -2.95
CA ASP A 299 22.95 7.74 -3.81
C ASP A 299 21.64 8.49 -3.53
N ARG A 300 20.58 7.76 -3.15
CA ARG A 300 19.27 8.34 -2.78
C ARG A 300 19.33 8.95 -1.38
N LEU A 301 20.04 8.31 -0.45
CA LEU A 301 20.25 8.86 0.89
C LEU A 301 21.03 10.17 0.84
N GLU A 302 22.10 10.23 0.05
CA GLU A 302 22.88 11.47 -0.16
C GLU A 302 22.02 12.61 -0.73
N ILE A 303 21.11 12.29 -1.66
CA ILE A 303 20.15 13.27 -2.16
C ILE A 303 19.21 13.70 -1.03
N GLY A 304 18.65 12.75 -0.28
CA GLY A 304 17.77 13.03 0.86
C GLY A 304 18.41 13.96 1.89
N PHE A 305 19.68 13.75 2.21
CA PHE A 305 20.43 14.61 3.14
C PHE A 305 20.65 16.02 2.62
N LYS A 306 20.88 16.21 1.31
CA LYS A 306 20.93 17.53 0.70
C LYS A 306 19.57 18.25 0.70
N ARG A 307 18.47 17.48 0.50
CA ARG A 307 17.10 18.01 0.47
C ARG A 307 16.58 18.35 1.88
N ILE A 308 17.00 17.57 2.89
CA ILE A 308 16.60 17.73 4.29
C ILE A 308 17.87 17.58 5.17
N PRO A 309 18.64 18.68 5.36
CA PRO A 309 19.95 18.61 6.04
C PRO A 309 19.90 18.10 7.49
N ALA A 310 18.75 18.16 8.15
CA ALA A 310 18.57 17.60 9.48
C ALA A 310 18.78 16.07 9.50
N LEU A 311 18.52 15.38 8.39
CA LEU A 311 18.72 13.92 8.27
C LEU A 311 20.18 13.51 8.36
N GLU A 312 21.11 14.33 7.83
CA GLU A 312 22.55 14.05 7.88
C GLU A 312 23.11 14.06 9.30
N LYS A 313 22.48 14.85 10.18
CA LYS A 313 22.88 14.99 11.59
C LYS A 313 22.17 13.99 12.50
N ALA A 314 21.08 13.43 12.06
CA ALA A 314 20.33 12.46 12.82
C ALA A 314 20.98 11.08 12.74
N GLY A 315 21.05 10.35 13.85
CA GLY A 315 21.43 8.95 13.84
C GLY A 315 20.40 8.10 13.09
N ILE A 316 20.83 6.95 12.60
CA ILE A 316 19.95 5.95 12.00
C ILE A 316 19.40 5.05 13.09
N LYS A 317 18.10 5.06 13.29
CA LYS A 317 17.41 4.16 14.22
C LYS A 317 17.17 2.78 13.63
N ASN A 318 16.73 2.76 12.37
CA ASN A 318 16.42 1.51 11.67
C ASN A 318 16.49 1.69 10.15
N ILE A 319 16.85 0.63 9.45
CA ILE A 319 16.72 0.52 8.00
C ILE A 319 15.83 -0.68 7.72
N VAL A 320 14.75 -0.44 7.02
CA VAL A 320 13.81 -1.47 6.61
C VAL A 320 14.13 -1.86 5.18
N ASN A 321 14.42 -3.13 4.94
CA ASN A 321 14.41 -3.76 3.62
C ASN A 321 13.26 -4.75 3.60
N GLY A 322 12.15 -4.36 2.98
CA GLY A 322 10.91 -5.13 2.95
C GLY A 322 10.49 -5.51 1.53
N PRO A 323 10.19 -6.80 1.27
CA PRO A 323 9.75 -7.19 -0.07
C PRO A 323 8.31 -6.76 -0.32
N PHE A 324 8.01 -6.30 -1.54
CA PHE A 324 6.65 -6.07 -2.00
C PHE A 324 6.51 -6.38 -3.50
N THR A 325 5.29 -6.68 -3.95
CA THR A 325 5.04 -7.28 -5.25
C THR A 325 4.68 -6.26 -6.30
N PHE A 326 5.38 -6.27 -7.42
CA PHE A 326 5.10 -5.44 -8.59
C PHE A 326 4.39 -6.22 -9.70
N GLY A 327 3.45 -5.55 -10.38
CA GLY A 327 3.00 -5.90 -11.71
C GLY A 327 3.97 -5.41 -12.78
N PRO A 328 3.83 -5.85 -14.05
CA PRO A 328 4.76 -5.52 -15.15
C PRO A 328 4.88 -4.02 -15.47
N ASP A 329 3.81 -3.26 -15.25
CA ASP A 329 3.70 -1.82 -15.52
C ASP A 329 3.68 -0.96 -14.25
N GLY A 330 3.93 -1.58 -13.08
CA GLY A 330 3.86 -0.92 -11.78
C GLY A 330 2.45 -0.70 -11.25
N ASN A 331 1.40 -1.02 -12.01
CA ASN A 331 0.03 -0.97 -11.56
C ASN A 331 -0.43 -2.34 -11.00
N PRO A 332 -1.45 -2.34 -10.11
CA PRO A 332 -2.00 -3.59 -9.62
C PRO A 332 -2.76 -4.34 -10.73
N LEU A 333 -2.60 -5.66 -10.74
CA LEU A 333 -3.43 -6.54 -11.57
C LEU A 333 -4.73 -6.84 -10.83
N ILE A 334 -5.84 -6.33 -11.37
CA ILE A 334 -7.17 -6.44 -10.76
C ILE A 334 -8.19 -6.87 -11.81
N GLY A 335 -8.82 -8.01 -11.58
CA GLY A 335 -9.88 -8.49 -12.48
C GLY A 335 -9.94 -10.02 -12.61
N PRO A 336 -10.84 -10.52 -13.50
CA PRO A 336 -10.94 -11.93 -13.80
C PRO A 336 -9.70 -12.40 -14.58
N VAL A 337 -9.27 -13.64 -14.34
CA VAL A 337 -8.17 -14.25 -15.09
C VAL A 337 -8.70 -14.86 -16.38
N PRO A 338 -8.20 -14.46 -17.55
CA PRO A 338 -8.61 -15.04 -18.83
C PRO A 338 -8.42 -16.57 -18.84
N GLY A 339 -9.45 -17.28 -19.33
CA GLY A 339 -9.42 -18.75 -19.42
C GLY A 339 -9.66 -19.51 -18.11
N LYS A 340 -9.87 -18.80 -16.99
CA LYS A 340 -10.24 -19.39 -15.70
C LYS A 340 -11.56 -18.85 -15.18
N LYS A 341 -12.59 -19.68 -15.30
CA LYS A 341 -13.94 -19.27 -14.84
C LYS A 341 -13.94 -19.03 -13.33
N ASN A 342 -14.54 -17.92 -12.92
CA ASN A 342 -14.74 -17.59 -11.51
C ASN A 342 -13.44 -17.48 -10.68
N TYR A 343 -12.30 -17.16 -11.32
CA TYR A 343 -11.05 -16.86 -10.65
C TYR A 343 -10.62 -15.43 -10.93
N TRP A 344 -10.43 -14.67 -9.86
CA TRP A 344 -10.07 -13.26 -9.90
C TRP A 344 -8.76 -13.03 -9.19
N VAL A 345 -8.07 -11.95 -9.55
CA VAL A 345 -6.84 -11.51 -8.91
C VAL A 345 -6.95 -10.06 -8.45
N ALA A 346 -6.25 -9.74 -7.36
CA ALA A 346 -6.03 -8.39 -6.87
C ALA A 346 -4.65 -8.36 -6.22
N VAL A 347 -3.61 -8.17 -7.04
CA VAL A 347 -2.21 -8.37 -6.67
C VAL A 347 -1.33 -7.27 -7.25
N GLY A 348 -0.11 -7.08 -6.74
CA GLY A 348 0.81 -6.06 -7.24
C GLY A 348 0.45 -4.64 -6.80
N ALA A 349 -0.29 -4.48 -5.70
CA ALA A 349 -0.57 -3.17 -5.12
C ALA A 349 0.64 -2.71 -4.30
N VAL A 350 1.32 -1.67 -4.76
CA VAL A 350 2.57 -1.16 -4.18
C VAL A 350 2.40 0.07 -3.30
N SER A 351 1.20 0.63 -3.21
CA SER A 351 0.88 1.80 -2.37
C SER A 351 -0.36 1.55 -1.53
N TYR A 352 -0.38 2.08 -0.30
CA TYR A 352 -1.54 1.99 0.60
C TYR A 352 -2.81 2.63 0.05
N THR A 353 -2.69 3.53 -0.89
CA THR A 353 -3.81 4.17 -1.57
C THR A 353 -4.38 3.35 -2.74
N HIS A 354 -3.71 2.28 -3.18
CA HIS A 354 -4.23 1.34 -4.19
C HIS A 354 -5.29 0.34 -3.61
N LEU A 355 -5.73 0.50 -2.37
CA LEU A 355 -6.35 -0.57 -1.57
C LEU A 355 -7.86 -0.68 -1.67
N THR A 356 -8.55 0.22 -2.33
CA THR A 356 -10.00 0.12 -2.48
C THR A 356 -10.38 -0.38 -3.85
N LEU A 357 -11.20 -1.42 -3.87
CA LEU A 357 -11.65 -2.11 -5.07
C LEU A 357 -13.18 -2.04 -5.26
N PRO A 358 -13.79 -0.83 -5.41
CA PRO A 358 -15.20 -0.77 -5.74
C PRO A 358 -15.49 -1.23 -7.17
N THR A 359 -14.47 -1.38 -8.01
CA THR A 359 -14.61 -1.68 -9.45
C THR A 359 -14.70 -3.16 -9.80
N ILE A 360 -14.35 -4.08 -8.89
CA ILE A 360 -14.41 -5.52 -9.18
C ILE A 360 -15.84 -6.08 -9.19
N LEU A 361 -16.81 -5.38 -8.64
CA LEU A 361 -18.15 -5.93 -8.37
C LEU A 361 -19.30 -5.25 -9.11
N ARG A 362 -19.06 -4.61 -10.23
CA ARG A 362 -20.14 -4.39 -11.20
C ARG A 362 -20.27 -5.61 -12.11
N VAL A 363 -20.76 -6.72 -11.55
CA VAL A 363 -21.30 -7.86 -12.28
C VAL A 363 -22.80 -7.90 -12.01
#